data_d621112b9379eb441e164b9fc9dc661f
#
_entry.id   d621112b9379eb441e164b9fc9dc661f
#
_cell.length_a   1.000
_cell.length_b   1.000
_cell.length_c   1.000
_cell.angle_alpha   90.00
_cell.angle_beta   90.00
_cell.angle_gamma   90.00
#
_symmetry.space_group_name_H-M   'P 1'
#
loop_
_entity.id
_entity.type
_entity.pdbx_description
1 polymer ?
#
loop_
_entity_poly.entity_id
_entity_poly.type
_entity_poly.pdbx_seq_one_letter_code
_entity_poly.pdbx_strand_id
1 'polypeptide(L)'
;MYASRQAYKNLALFDFDGTLCKKDSFTGFIFYALSKRHIVKQGIKILPWIQAYYLKIYPAHAMRPKLFHAMFAGATAADIQALADEYAAGLLSQLNHPLYQQLLKHQQQGDDIVIISASLDLYLTRFCQLLDIDLICTETEIIEHKLTGRFSTPDCSSAQKQIRLKRKYPLDHYAKVYAYGNSKEDLEMLSLADHRYMVGEDQQLPPILSHAGKLA
;
A
#
# COMPACT_ATOMS: atom_id res chain seq x y z
N MET A 1 11.49 18.11 -39.55
CA MET A 1 10.99 18.22 -38.15
C MET A 1 10.94 16.81 -37.59
N TYR A 2 11.98 16.40 -36.85
CA TYR A 2 11.95 15.11 -36.15
C TYR A 2 11.12 15.30 -34.90
N ALA A 3 9.92 14.70 -34.86
CA ALA A 3 9.18 14.58 -33.62
C ALA A 3 10.08 13.80 -32.65
N SER A 4 10.47 14.42 -31.54
CA SER A 4 11.16 13.76 -30.44
C SER A 4 10.27 12.61 -30.00
N ARG A 5 10.70 11.35 -30.25
CA ARG A 5 10.04 10.18 -29.70
C ARG A 5 10.14 10.30 -28.17
N GLN A 6 9.04 10.64 -27.56
CA GLN A 6 8.91 10.65 -26.12
C GLN A 6 9.22 9.21 -25.65
N ALA A 7 10.33 9.02 -24.94
CA ALA A 7 10.65 7.74 -24.35
C ALA A 7 9.59 7.45 -23.30
N TYR A 8 8.77 6.42 -23.52
CA TYR A 8 7.76 6.02 -22.56
C TYR A 8 8.45 5.49 -21.30
N LYS A 9 8.09 6.05 -20.14
CA LYS A 9 8.52 5.54 -18.84
C LYS A 9 7.92 4.16 -18.57
N ASN A 10 8.49 3.40 -17.65
CA ASN A 10 7.79 2.26 -17.06
C ASN A 10 6.92 2.72 -15.90
N LEU A 11 5.99 1.85 -15.49
CA LEU A 11 5.19 2.00 -14.28
C LEU A 11 5.52 0.85 -13.33
N ALA A 12 5.90 1.17 -12.10
CA ALA A 12 6.21 0.19 -11.07
C ALA A 12 5.19 0.24 -9.92
N LEU A 13 4.48 -0.86 -9.72
CA LEU A 13 3.42 -1.02 -8.75
C LEU A 13 3.90 -1.87 -7.60
N PHE A 14 3.85 -1.34 -6.38
CA PHE A 14 4.26 -2.06 -5.18
C PHE A 14 3.09 -2.21 -4.22
N ASP A 15 2.75 -3.44 -3.84
CA ASP A 15 2.04 -3.65 -2.59
C ASP A 15 2.94 -3.29 -1.41
N PHE A 16 2.35 -2.98 -0.26
CA PHE A 16 3.10 -2.50 0.89
C PHE A 16 3.36 -3.58 1.93
N ASP A 17 2.32 -4.06 2.61
CA ASP A 17 2.44 -4.97 3.76
C ASP A 17 2.81 -6.40 3.34
N GLY A 18 3.92 -6.92 3.86
CA GLY A 18 4.47 -8.22 3.46
C GLY A 18 5.22 -8.17 2.12
N THR A 19 5.19 -7.05 1.40
CA THR A 19 5.90 -6.81 0.14
C THR A 19 7.04 -5.81 0.35
N LEU A 20 6.79 -4.51 0.18
CA LEU A 20 7.80 -3.46 0.38
C LEU A 20 8.13 -3.29 1.87
N CYS A 21 7.15 -3.39 2.76
CA CYS A 21 7.33 -3.47 4.21
C CYS A 21 7.25 -4.94 4.65
N LYS A 22 8.18 -5.39 5.52
CA LYS A 22 8.23 -6.78 6.00
C LYS A 22 7.08 -7.15 6.95
N LYS A 23 6.43 -6.15 7.55
CA LYS A 23 5.41 -6.33 8.58
C LYS A 23 4.07 -5.77 8.15
N ASP A 24 3.03 -6.16 8.86
CA ASP A 24 1.71 -5.55 8.78
C ASP A 24 1.75 -4.16 9.45
N SER A 25 1.71 -3.12 8.61
CA SER A 25 1.84 -1.74 9.06
C SER A 25 0.58 -1.25 9.77
N PHE A 26 -0.60 -1.77 9.43
CA PHE A 26 -1.84 -1.35 10.10
C PHE A 26 -1.88 -1.83 11.56
N THR A 27 -1.61 -3.11 11.80
CA THR A 27 -1.48 -3.64 13.16
C THR A 27 -0.33 -2.96 13.91
N GLY A 28 0.80 -2.72 13.25
CA GLY A 28 1.92 -1.98 13.80
C GLY A 28 1.53 -0.56 14.25
N PHE A 29 0.76 0.16 13.44
CA PHE A 29 0.27 1.51 13.77
C PHE A 29 -0.67 1.51 14.97
N ILE A 30 -1.58 0.53 15.09
CA ILE A 30 -2.44 0.39 16.26
C ILE A 30 -1.62 0.30 17.55
N PHE A 31 -0.58 -0.55 17.56
CA PHE A 31 0.29 -0.71 18.74
C PHE A 31 1.20 0.49 18.99
N TYR A 32 1.52 1.27 17.97
CA TYR A 32 2.30 2.50 18.09
C TYR A 32 1.46 3.65 18.64
N ALA A 33 0.29 3.88 18.06
CA ALA A 33 -0.52 5.06 18.33
C ALA A 33 -1.40 4.95 19.59
N LEU A 34 -1.74 3.72 20.03
CA LEU A 34 -2.74 3.51 21.07
C LEU A 34 -2.16 2.84 22.32
N SER A 35 -2.68 3.23 23.49
CA SER A 35 -2.30 2.59 24.74
C SER A 35 -2.76 1.13 24.79
N LYS A 36 -1.96 0.27 25.41
CA LYS A 36 -2.30 -1.17 25.62
C LYS A 36 -3.67 -1.35 26.26
N ARG A 37 -4.04 -0.48 27.22
CA ARG A 37 -5.34 -0.52 27.90
C ARG A 37 -6.50 -0.27 26.91
N HIS A 38 -6.33 0.69 25.99
CA HIS A 38 -7.33 1.00 24.95
C HIS A 38 -7.48 -0.19 24.00
N ILE A 39 -6.35 -0.72 23.49
CA ILE A 39 -6.33 -1.86 22.56
C ILE A 39 -7.06 -3.07 23.17
N VAL A 40 -6.75 -3.43 24.42
CA VAL A 40 -7.41 -4.56 25.11
C VAL A 40 -8.91 -4.29 25.28
N LYS A 41 -9.29 -3.10 25.77
CA LYS A 41 -10.69 -2.73 25.98
C LYS A 41 -11.52 -2.81 24.71
N GLN A 42 -10.99 -2.31 23.61
CA GLN A 42 -11.68 -2.34 22.32
C GLN A 42 -11.61 -3.72 21.65
N GLY A 43 -10.44 -4.39 21.75
CA GLY A 43 -10.23 -5.73 21.22
C GLY A 43 -11.21 -6.77 21.79
N ILE A 44 -11.54 -6.70 23.06
CA ILE A 44 -12.54 -7.59 23.69
C ILE A 44 -13.91 -7.43 23.00
N LYS A 45 -14.32 -6.22 22.61
CA LYS A 45 -15.60 -5.98 21.94
C LYS A 45 -15.70 -6.64 20.56
N ILE A 46 -14.58 -6.78 19.88
CA ILE A 46 -14.51 -7.37 18.53
C ILE A 46 -13.87 -8.76 18.53
N LEU A 47 -13.65 -9.35 19.69
CA LEU A 47 -12.97 -10.65 19.84
C LEU A 47 -13.57 -11.78 18.97
N PRO A 48 -14.92 -11.94 18.85
CA PRO A 48 -15.47 -12.97 17.97
C PRO A 48 -15.07 -12.83 16.52
N TRP A 49 -14.97 -11.58 16.00
CA TRP A 49 -14.51 -11.32 14.63
C TRP A 49 -13.02 -11.54 14.47
N ILE A 50 -12.20 -11.19 15.49
CA ILE A 50 -10.77 -11.49 15.51
C ILE A 50 -10.56 -13.00 15.44
N GLN A 51 -11.28 -13.79 16.25
CA GLN A 51 -11.20 -15.25 16.20
C GLN A 51 -11.61 -15.80 14.84
N ALA A 52 -12.75 -15.32 14.28
CA ALA A 52 -13.23 -15.74 12.96
C ALA A 52 -12.22 -15.39 11.85
N TYR A 53 -11.52 -14.26 11.96
CA TYR A 53 -10.46 -13.88 11.02
C TYR A 53 -9.27 -14.85 11.06
N TYR A 54 -8.76 -15.18 12.25
CA TYR A 54 -7.65 -16.16 12.38
C TYR A 54 -8.06 -17.57 11.96
N LEU A 55 -9.34 -17.94 12.10
CA LEU A 55 -9.88 -19.20 11.59
C LEU A 55 -10.14 -19.15 10.07
N LYS A 56 -9.81 -18.03 9.38
CA LYS A 56 -10.03 -17.80 7.94
C LYS A 56 -11.51 -17.86 7.51
N ILE A 57 -12.43 -17.67 8.45
CA ILE A 57 -13.90 -17.62 8.20
C ILE A 57 -14.31 -16.17 7.88
N TYR A 58 -13.64 -15.18 8.47
CA TYR A 58 -13.92 -13.76 8.28
C TYR A 58 -12.82 -13.12 7.43
N PRO A 59 -13.14 -12.51 6.27
CA PRO A 59 -12.14 -12.03 5.33
C PRO A 59 -11.47 -10.73 5.80
N ALA A 60 -10.22 -10.51 5.36
CA ALA A 60 -9.40 -9.35 5.76
C ALA A 60 -10.06 -8.01 5.40
N HIS A 61 -10.62 -7.88 4.18
CA HIS A 61 -11.29 -6.65 3.74
C HIS A 61 -12.51 -6.26 4.61
N ALA A 62 -13.13 -7.22 5.31
CA ALA A 62 -14.21 -6.96 6.26
C ALA A 62 -13.68 -6.75 7.69
N MET A 63 -12.52 -7.33 8.02
CA MET A 63 -11.89 -7.18 9.33
C MET A 63 -11.25 -5.80 9.50
N ARG A 64 -10.56 -5.28 8.47
CA ARG A 64 -9.87 -3.99 8.51
C ARG A 64 -10.79 -2.81 8.91
N PRO A 65 -11.96 -2.57 8.28
CA PRO A 65 -12.86 -1.49 8.70
C PRO A 65 -13.41 -1.69 10.12
N LYS A 66 -13.68 -2.94 10.52
CA LYS A 66 -14.15 -3.24 11.87
C LYS A 66 -13.08 -2.96 12.93
N LEU A 67 -11.84 -3.32 12.65
CA LEU A 67 -10.69 -3.05 13.50
C LEU A 67 -10.42 -1.54 13.57
N PHE A 68 -10.44 -0.84 12.44
CA PHE A 68 -10.27 0.62 12.39
C PHE A 68 -11.35 1.34 13.22
N HIS A 69 -12.61 0.97 13.04
CA HIS A 69 -13.70 1.53 13.83
C HIS A 69 -13.49 1.33 15.33
N ALA A 70 -13.20 0.10 15.75
CA ALA A 70 -13.02 -0.19 17.17
C ALA A 70 -11.86 0.59 17.80
N MET A 71 -10.76 0.80 17.06
CA MET A 71 -9.54 1.41 17.58
C MET A 71 -9.56 2.94 17.50
N PHE A 72 -10.12 3.55 16.44
CA PHE A 72 -9.93 4.97 16.14
C PHE A 72 -11.20 5.81 16.10
N ALA A 73 -12.41 5.21 16.19
CA ALA A 73 -13.64 5.99 16.14
C ALA A 73 -13.70 7.03 17.27
N GLY A 74 -13.93 8.29 16.89
CA GLY A 74 -14.01 9.44 17.80
C GLY A 74 -12.67 10.04 18.22
N ALA A 75 -11.53 9.48 17.75
CA ALA A 75 -10.22 10.05 18.00
C ALA A 75 -10.04 11.39 17.27
N THR A 76 -9.31 12.35 17.86
CA THR A 76 -8.96 13.62 17.22
C THR A 76 -8.04 13.35 16.03
N ALA A 77 -8.45 13.82 14.84
CA ALA A 77 -7.70 13.56 13.61
C ALA A 77 -6.27 14.14 13.67
N ALA A 78 -6.08 15.33 14.21
CA ALA A 78 -4.77 15.96 14.32
C ALA A 78 -3.82 15.18 15.25
N ASP A 79 -4.31 14.64 16.39
CA ASP A 79 -3.49 13.85 17.31
C ASP A 79 -3.02 12.54 16.66
N ILE A 80 -3.94 11.87 15.95
CA ILE A 80 -3.62 10.63 15.25
C ILE A 80 -2.69 10.89 14.05
N GLN A 81 -2.86 12.02 13.35
CA GLN A 81 -1.99 12.38 12.23
C GLN A 81 -0.55 12.65 12.69
N ALA A 82 -0.35 13.35 13.82
CA ALA A 82 0.99 13.56 14.35
C ALA A 82 1.71 12.23 14.65
N LEU A 83 1.02 11.28 15.27
CA LEU A 83 1.56 9.94 15.53
C LEU A 83 1.79 9.15 14.23
N ALA A 84 0.93 9.33 13.23
CA ALA A 84 1.05 8.67 11.93
C ALA A 84 2.27 9.17 11.14
N ASP A 85 2.58 10.47 11.23
CA ASP A 85 3.75 11.07 10.59
C ASP A 85 5.07 10.55 11.20
N GLU A 86 5.13 10.43 12.54
CA GLU A 86 6.27 9.80 13.22
C GLU A 86 6.40 8.31 12.88
N TYR A 87 5.28 7.58 12.87
CA TYR A 87 5.26 6.17 12.52
C TYR A 87 5.74 5.93 11.10
N ALA A 88 5.31 6.77 10.14
CA ALA A 88 5.72 6.69 8.75
C ALA A 88 7.24 6.76 8.57
N ALA A 89 7.92 7.65 9.30
CA ALA A 89 9.38 7.74 9.28
C ALA A 89 10.04 6.45 9.81
N GLY A 90 9.46 5.85 10.84
CA GLY A 90 9.93 4.57 11.40
C GLY A 90 9.80 3.37 10.45
N LEU A 91 8.84 3.41 9.52
CA LEU A 91 8.63 2.33 8.54
C LEU A 91 9.81 2.15 7.57
N LEU A 92 10.60 3.20 7.31
CA LEU A 92 11.80 3.11 6.46
C LEU A 92 12.79 2.04 6.96
N SER A 93 12.88 1.85 8.27
CA SER A 93 13.73 0.81 8.88
C SER A 93 13.18 -0.62 8.75
N GLN A 94 11.91 -0.76 8.36
CA GLN A 94 11.21 -2.03 8.26
C GLN A 94 11.06 -2.53 6.82
N LEU A 95 11.68 -1.83 5.85
CA LEU A 95 11.58 -2.18 4.45
C LEU A 95 12.23 -3.53 4.12
N ASN A 96 11.66 -4.22 3.16
CA ASN A 96 12.25 -5.38 2.53
C ASN A 96 13.41 -4.93 1.64
N HIS A 97 14.64 -5.15 2.07
CA HIS A 97 15.83 -4.60 1.44
C HIS A 97 15.92 -4.91 -0.08
N PRO A 98 15.75 -6.16 -0.56
CA PRO A 98 15.73 -6.45 -2.00
C PRO A 98 14.70 -5.64 -2.79
N LEU A 99 13.46 -5.55 -2.30
CA LEU A 99 12.39 -4.80 -2.97
C LEU A 99 12.60 -3.29 -2.88
N TYR A 100 13.14 -2.80 -1.78
CA TYR A 100 13.54 -1.39 -1.68
C TYR A 100 14.65 -1.03 -2.66
N GLN A 101 15.66 -1.90 -2.84
CA GLN A 101 16.68 -1.70 -3.87
C GLN A 101 16.07 -1.73 -5.28
N GLN A 102 15.07 -2.56 -5.52
CA GLN A 102 14.36 -2.60 -6.80
C GLN A 102 13.57 -1.30 -7.04
N LEU A 103 12.91 -0.76 -6.01
CA LEU A 103 12.24 0.54 -6.07
C LEU A 103 13.23 1.66 -6.41
N LEU A 104 14.40 1.70 -5.74
CA LEU A 104 15.43 2.70 -6.03
C LEU A 104 15.96 2.62 -7.46
N LYS A 105 16.06 1.41 -8.04
CA LYS A 105 16.44 1.24 -9.46
C LYS A 105 15.37 1.84 -10.39
N HIS A 106 14.07 1.64 -10.10
CA HIS A 106 12.99 2.28 -10.85
C HIS A 106 13.10 3.81 -10.76
N GLN A 107 13.33 4.37 -9.56
CA GLN A 107 13.56 5.81 -9.40
C GLN A 107 14.76 6.33 -10.22
N GLN A 108 15.89 5.62 -10.20
CA GLN A 108 17.07 5.99 -10.98
C GLN A 108 16.83 5.99 -12.49
N GLN A 109 15.91 5.17 -12.98
CA GLN A 109 15.51 5.16 -14.38
C GLN A 109 14.43 6.21 -14.72
N GLY A 110 13.89 6.90 -13.73
CA GLY A 110 12.81 7.87 -13.91
C GLY A 110 11.46 7.23 -14.17
N ASP A 111 11.25 5.98 -13.75
CA ASP A 111 9.97 5.28 -13.82
C ASP A 111 8.96 5.92 -12.86
N ASP A 112 7.67 5.85 -13.18
CA ASP A 112 6.61 6.21 -12.25
C ASP A 112 6.40 5.06 -11.26
N ILE A 113 6.37 5.39 -9.96
CA ILE A 113 6.28 4.40 -8.89
C ILE A 113 5.04 4.67 -8.06
N VAL A 114 4.25 3.61 -7.83
CA VAL A 114 2.99 3.71 -7.07
C VAL A 114 2.93 2.62 -6.02
N ILE A 115 2.71 3.00 -4.77
CA ILE A 115 2.28 2.06 -3.74
C ILE A 115 0.77 1.86 -3.85
N ILE A 116 0.32 0.59 -3.89
CA ILE A 116 -1.08 0.22 -3.93
C ILE A 116 -1.39 -0.71 -2.76
N SER A 117 -2.03 -0.20 -1.71
CA SER A 117 -2.16 -0.91 -0.43
C SER A 117 -3.56 -0.84 0.16
N ALA A 118 -3.97 -1.91 0.84
CA ALA A 118 -5.15 -1.92 1.70
C ALA A 118 -4.94 -1.17 3.02
N SER A 119 -3.72 -0.79 3.33
CA SER A 119 -3.36 0.00 4.52
C SER A 119 -3.77 1.46 4.40
N LEU A 120 -3.62 2.24 5.49
CA LEU A 120 -4.28 3.51 5.67
C LEU A 120 -3.48 4.70 5.12
N ASP A 121 -4.20 5.66 4.55
CA ASP A 121 -3.72 6.98 4.12
C ASP A 121 -3.01 7.75 5.24
N LEU A 122 -3.45 7.60 6.48
CA LEU A 122 -2.93 8.32 7.65
C LEU A 122 -1.39 8.35 7.71
N TYR A 123 -0.75 7.21 7.52
CA TYR A 123 0.72 7.10 7.57
C TYR A 123 1.36 6.84 6.19
N LEU A 124 0.63 6.19 5.24
CA LEU A 124 1.19 5.90 3.92
C LEU A 124 1.38 7.18 3.08
N THR A 125 0.53 8.20 3.26
CA THR A 125 0.70 9.49 2.58
C THR A 125 2.06 10.11 2.95
N ARG A 126 2.38 10.18 4.23
CA ARG A 126 3.67 10.70 4.70
C ARG A 126 4.83 9.82 4.26
N PHE A 127 4.67 8.49 4.33
CA PHE A 127 5.70 7.55 3.87
C PHE A 127 6.02 7.75 2.38
N CYS A 128 5.01 7.86 1.52
CA CYS A 128 5.21 8.07 0.09
C CYS A 128 5.83 9.43 -0.23
N GLN A 129 5.46 10.48 0.52
CA GLN A 129 6.11 11.79 0.42
C GLN A 129 7.61 11.74 0.74
N LEU A 130 8.02 10.95 1.75
CA LEU A 130 9.45 10.80 2.09
C LEU A 130 10.27 10.13 0.99
N LEU A 131 9.64 9.33 0.13
CA LEU A 131 10.28 8.62 -0.97
C LEU A 131 10.02 9.27 -2.33
N ASP A 132 9.23 10.33 -2.39
CA ASP A 132 8.79 10.99 -3.64
C ASP A 132 8.16 9.99 -4.63
N ILE A 133 7.15 9.25 -4.15
CA ILE A 133 6.40 8.25 -4.91
C ILE A 133 4.89 8.41 -4.73
N ASP A 134 4.13 7.88 -5.66
CA ASP A 134 2.68 7.95 -5.66
C ASP A 134 2.01 6.92 -4.75
N LEU A 135 0.76 7.19 -4.37
CA LEU A 135 -0.05 6.34 -3.49
C LEU A 135 -1.47 6.10 -4.03
N ILE A 136 -1.91 4.86 -3.90
CA ILE A 136 -3.31 4.43 -3.94
C ILE A 136 -3.53 3.53 -2.73
N CYS A 137 -4.36 3.95 -1.77
CA CYS A 137 -4.59 3.16 -0.54
C CYS A 137 -6.02 3.30 -0.03
N THR A 138 -6.32 2.64 1.07
CA THR A 138 -7.58 2.85 1.78
C THR A 138 -7.56 4.21 2.47
N GLU A 139 -8.59 5.03 2.22
CA GLU A 139 -8.69 6.37 2.76
C GLU A 139 -9.66 6.41 3.95
N THR A 140 -9.26 7.12 5.00
CA THR A 140 -10.02 7.24 6.24
C THR A 140 -11.00 8.42 6.19
N GLU A 141 -12.14 8.30 6.90
CA GLU A 141 -13.14 9.36 6.94
C GLU A 141 -12.96 10.23 8.19
N ILE A 142 -12.87 11.54 7.96
CA ILE A 142 -12.79 12.56 9.00
C ILE A 142 -14.01 13.48 8.90
N ILE A 143 -14.75 13.65 10.00
CA ILE A 143 -15.86 14.60 10.12
C ILE A 143 -15.64 15.40 11.41
N GLU A 144 -15.81 16.73 11.34
CA GLU A 144 -15.65 17.63 12.49
C GLU A 144 -14.36 17.41 13.27
N HIS A 145 -13.23 17.29 12.55
CA HIS A 145 -11.88 17.06 13.10
C HIS A 145 -11.71 15.74 13.86
N LYS A 146 -12.62 14.78 13.69
CA LYS A 146 -12.55 13.45 14.31
C LYS A 146 -12.56 12.35 13.27
N LEU A 147 -11.82 11.29 13.51
CA LEU A 147 -11.93 10.04 12.78
C LEU A 147 -13.29 9.41 13.09
N THR A 148 -14.10 9.14 12.07
CA THR A 148 -15.41 8.50 12.25
C THR A 148 -15.31 7.01 12.57
N GLY A 149 -14.13 6.42 12.31
CA GLY A 149 -13.91 4.98 12.35
C GLY A 149 -14.41 4.28 11.07
N ARG A 150 -14.74 5.03 10.03
CA ARG A 150 -15.09 4.49 8.70
C ARG A 150 -14.03 4.84 7.67
N PHE A 151 -14.06 4.15 6.56
CA PHE A 151 -13.31 4.49 5.37
C PHE A 151 -14.17 5.37 4.45
N SER A 152 -13.55 6.37 3.83
CA SER A 152 -14.16 7.22 2.80
C SER A 152 -14.14 6.55 1.43
N THR A 153 -13.25 5.55 1.25
CA THR A 153 -13.16 4.71 0.05
C THR A 153 -13.38 3.24 0.39
N PRO A 154 -13.71 2.37 -0.59
CA PRO A 154 -13.62 0.93 -0.40
C PRO A 154 -12.22 0.51 0.04
N ASP A 155 -12.12 -0.59 0.81
CA ASP A 155 -10.85 -1.23 1.16
C ASP A 155 -10.05 -1.53 -0.12
N CYS A 156 -8.79 -1.04 -0.18
CA CYS A 156 -7.96 -1.09 -1.37
C CYS A 156 -7.24 -2.44 -1.51
N SER A 157 -8.00 -3.55 -1.52
CA SER A 157 -7.52 -4.90 -1.73
C SER A 157 -8.16 -5.54 -2.96
N SER A 158 -7.59 -6.62 -3.46
CA SER A 158 -8.10 -7.44 -4.56
C SER A 158 -8.53 -6.58 -5.77
N ALA A 159 -9.75 -6.71 -6.27
CA ALA A 159 -10.26 -5.97 -7.42
C ALA A 159 -10.17 -4.45 -7.27
N GLN A 160 -10.22 -3.91 -6.03
CA GLN A 160 -10.10 -2.46 -5.81
C GLN A 160 -8.71 -1.93 -6.16
N LYS A 161 -7.64 -2.70 -5.98
CA LYS A 161 -6.30 -2.33 -6.45
C LYS A 161 -6.29 -2.09 -7.96
N GLN A 162 -6.84 -3.02 -8.74
CA GLN A 162 -6.93 -2.92 -10.20
C GLN A 162 -7.84 -1.77 -10.64
N ILE A 163 -9.04 -1.64 -10.07
CA ILE A 163 -10.04 -0.63 -10.45
C ILE A 163 -9.47 0.77 -10.24
N ARG A 164 -8.89 1.03 -9.06
CA ARG A 164 -8.35 2.35 -8.71
C ARG A 164 -7.10 2.69 -9.51
N LEU A 165 -6.25 1.68 -9.79
CA LEU A 165 -5.09 1.85 -10.66
C LEU A 165 -5.51 2.28 -12.06
N LYS A 166 -6.39 1.51 -12.74
CA LYS A 166 -6.84 1.82 -14.10
C LYS A 166 -7.53 3.17 -14.23
N ARG A 167 -8.17 3.64 -13.14
CA ARG A 167 -8.82 4.97 -13.11
C ARG A 167 -7.80 6.11 -13.09
N LYS A 168 -6.64 5.91 -12.43
CA LYS A 168 -5.61 6.95 -12.23
C LYS A 168 -4.51 6.89 -13.28
N TYR A 169 -4.17 5.70 -13.78
CA TYR A 169 -3.04 5.46 -14.68
C TYR A 169 -3.50 4.77 -15.98
N PRO A 170 -3.39 5.44 -17.14
CA PRO A 170 -3.62 4.81 -18.45
C PRO A 170 -2.39 3.94 -18.78
N LEU A 171 -2.55 2.61 -18.62
CA LEU A 171 -1.44 1.66 -18.71
C LEU A 171 -0.78 1.59 -20.09
N ASP A 172 -1.51 1.93 -21.14
CA ASP A 172 -1.05 2.03 -22.53
C ASP A 172 -0.06 3.19 -22.78
N HIS A 173 0.04 4.13 -21.84
CA HIS A 173 1.02 5.22 -21.88
C HIS A 173 2.40 4.81 -21.34
N TYR A 174 2.55 3.58 -20.82
CA TYR A 174 3.81 3.09 -20.26
C TYR A 174 4.49 2.09 -21.18
N ALA A 175 5.82 2.11 -21.20
CA ALA A 175 6.61 1.15 -21.98
C ALA A 175 6.46 -0.27 -21.45
N LYS A 176 6.52 -0.40 -20.12
CA LYS A 176 6.32 -1.64 -19.36
C LYS A 176 5.66 -1.36 -18.02
N VAL A 177 4.89 -2.31 -17.56
CA VAL A 177 4.29 -2.32 -16.22
C VAL A 177 4.97 -3.42 -15.39
N TYR A 178 5.49 -3.04 -14.24
CA TYR A 178 6.06 -3.95 -13.23
C TYR A 178 5.12 -3.99 -12.03
N ALA A 179 4.91 -5.16 -11.42
CA ALA A 179 4.12 -5.27 -10.21
C ALA A 179 4.71 -6.25 -9.21
N TYR A 180 4.71 -5.85 -7.95
CA TYR A 180 5.30 -6.57 -6.82
C TYR A 180 4.23 -6.76 -5.74
N GLY A 181 3.99 -8.00 -5.32
CA GLY A 181 2.97 -8.35 -4.32
C GLY A 181 3.38 -9.56 -3.50
N ASN A 182 2.55 -9.97 -2.53
CA ASN A 182 2.84 -11.10 -1.65
C ASN A 182 1.63 -12.00 -1.37
N SER A 183 0.45 -11.63 -1.81
CA SER A 183 -0.77 -12.28 -1.39
C SER A 183 -1.79 -12.44 -2.52
N LYS A 184 -2.85 -13.22 -2.24
CA LYS A 184 -3.98 -13.35 -3.16
C LYS A 184 -4.71 -12.02 -3.40
N GLU A 185 -4.62 -11.07 -2.47
CA GLU A 185 -5.21 -9.73 -2.62
C GLU A 185 -4.48 -8.86 -3.66
N ASP A 186 -3.32 -9.33 -4.20
CA ASP A 186 -2.52 -8.63 -5.20
C ASP A 186 -2.70 -9.19 -6.61
N LEU A 187 -3.36 -10.35 -6.77
CA LEU A 187 -3.43 -11.07 -8.04
C LEU A 187 -4.01 -10.21 -9.17
N GLU A 188 -5.04 -9.41 -8.89
CA GLU A 188 -5.67 -8.54 -9.89
C GLU A 188 -4.72 -7.40 -10.31
N MET A 189 -3.93 -6.86 -9.39
CA MET A 189 -2.88 -5.89 -9.70
C MET A 189 -1.75 -6.54 -10.50
N LEU A 190 -1.26 -7.69 -10.05
CA LEU A 190 -0.19 -8.44 -10.72
C LEU A 190 -0.57 -8.88 -12.14
N SER A 191 -1.87 -9.15 -12.38
CA SER A 191 -2.37 -9.54 -13.71
C SER A 191 -2.27 -8.43 -14.77
N LEU A 192 -2.04 -7.18 -14.37
CA LEU A 192 -1.89 -6.05 -15.26
C LEU A 192 -0.45 -5.82 -15.71
N ALA A 193 0.51 -6.50 -15.08
CA ALA A 193 1.93 -6.27 -15.30
C ALA A 193 2.50 -7.13 -16.41
N ASP A 194 3.42 -6.54 -17.21
CA ASP A 194 4.31 -7.27 -18.11
C ASP A 194 5.32 -8.11 -17.31
N HIS A 195 5.77 -7.58 -16.17
CA HIS A 195 6.72 -8.21 -15.26
C HIS A 195 6.18 -8.21 -13.85
N ARG A 196 5.88 -9.38 -13.33
CA ARG A 196 5.35 -9.56 -11.98
C ARG A 196 6.33 -10.27 -11.07
N TYR A 197 6.18 -10.01 -9.77
CA TYR A 197 6.93 -10.69 -8.72
C TYR A 197 6.04 -10.92 -7.50
N MET A 198 5.96 -12.17 -7.06
CA MET A 198 5.22 -12.59 -5.86
C MET A 198 6.23 -13.00 -4.80
N VAL A 199 6.27 -12.26 -3.69
CA VAL A 199 7.13 -12.57 -2.54
C VAL A 199 6.79 -13.95 -1.99
N GLY A 200 7.82 -14.78 -1.82
CA GLY A 200 7.66 -16.14 -1.31
C GLY A 200 7.31 -17.20 -2.37
N GLU A 201 6.97 -16.81 -3.60
CA GLU A 201 6.73 -17.72 -4.71
C GLU A 201 7.84 -17.61 -5.77
N ASP A 202 8.17 -16.38 -6.19
CA ASP A 202 9.20 -16.15 -7.20
C ASP A 202 10.60 -16.09 -6.59
N GLN A 203 11.58 -16.72 -7.25
CA GLN A 203 12.94 -16.81 -6.76
C GLN A 203 13.77 -15.55 -7.06
N GLN A 204 13.47 -14.83 -8.14
CA GLN A 204 14.27 -13.71 -8.62
C GLN A 204 13.39 -12.52 -9.01
N LEU A 205 13.84 -11.33 -8.61
CA LEU A 205 13.22 -10.08 -9.04
C LEU A 205 13.39 -9.90 -10.56
N PRO A 206 12.36 -9.38 -11.27
CA PRO A 206 12.44 -9.14 -12.69
C PRO A 206 13.51 -8.09 -13.00
N PRO A 207 14.30 -8.26 -14.07
CA PRO A 207 15.21 -7.22 -14.52
C PRO A 207 14.42 -6.00 -14.98
N ILE A 208 14.89 -4.81 -14.60
CA ILE A 208 14.29 -3.56 -15.08
C ILE A 208 14.91 -3.22 -16.43
N LEU A 209 14.09 -3.16 -17.47
CA LEU A 209 14.54 -2.83 -18.81
C LEU A 209 14.69 -1.31 -18.93
N SER A 210 15.87 -0.88 -19.42
CA SER A 210 16.12 0.54 -19.67
C SER A 210 15.30 1.05 -20.86
N HIS A 211 14.89 2.33 -20.81
CA HIS A 211 14.13 2.97 -21.89
C HIS A 211 14.91 3.08 -23.21
N ALA A 212 16.23 2.84 -23.19
CA ALA A 212 17.13 2.95 -24.34
C ALA A 212 17.06 1.79 -25.34
N GLY A 213 16.19 0.79 -25.14
CA GLY A 213 16.19 -0.48 -25.87
C GLY A 213 15.28 -0.59 -27.09
N LYS A 214 14.93 0.50 -27.80
CA LYS A 214 14.34 0.46 -29.16
C LYS A 214 14.98 1.48 -30.09
N LEU A 215 16.29 1.39 -30.25
CA LEU A 215 16.97 1.86 -31.44
C LEU A 215 17.34 0.62 -32.27
N ALA A 216 16.47 0.18 -33.11
CA ALA A 216 16.74 -0.65 -34.27
C ALA A 216 15.62 -0.47 -35.29
#